data_e9229e322a888d58b3c4bb561875dabf
#
_entry.id   e9229e322a888d58b3c4bb561875dabf
#
_cell.length_a   1.000
_cell.length_b   1.000
_cell.length_c   1.000
_cell.angle_alpha   90.00
_cell.angle_beta   90.00
_cell.angle_gamma   90.00
#
_symmetry.space_group_name_H-M   'P 1'
#
loop_
_entity.id
_entity.type
_entity.pdbx_description
1 polymer ?
#
loop_
_entity_poly.entity_id
_entity_poly.type
_entity_poly.pdbx_seq_one_letter_code
_entity_poly.pdbx_strand_id
1 'polypeptide(L)'
;MIKNYNSKRFAIFFLLLGTASSFLLGADTKDSSISLFLIATGLFGGMGMFLYGMEMMSDGMKMTAGNSMRNILEKLTSNKFLAVTVGALVTMVIQSSSATTVMLVSFVNSGLINFSQALGVILGSNIGSTVTAQIVAFKVTDYALLLIASGSIMALFSKKDNIKNIGFVILGFGLLFYGMKIMSDTMKPLRSDPTFNAILTSFENPLLGILAGAVFTALVQSSSATTGIVITLASGGSITLEA
;
A
#
# COMPACT_ATOMS: atom_id res chain seq x y z
N MET A 1 6.96 -22.60 11.76
CA MET A 1 7.85 -21.47 11.40
C MET A 1 7.17 -20.10 11.37
N ILE A 2 5.85 -20.02 11.18
CA ILE A 2 5.04 -18.78 11.08
C ILE A 2 4.84 -18.06 12.43
N LYS A 3 4.87 -18.80 13.56
CA LYS A 3 4.57 -18.26 14.89
C LYS A 3 5.60 -17.26 15.45
N ASN A 4 6.88 -17.36 15.04
CA ASN A 4 7.97 -16.48 15.51
C ASN A 4 8.18 -15.22 14.64
N TYR A 5 7.71 -15.25 13.39
CA TYR A 5 7.83 -14.14 12.45
C TYR A 5 6.87 -12.98 12.79
N ASN A 6 5.63 -13.34 13.17
CA ASN A 6 4.62 -12.35 13.57
C ASN A 6 4.95 -11.62 14.89
N SER A 7 5.56 -12.32 15.88
CA SER A 7 5.84 -11.73 17.19
C SER A 7 6.88 -10.60 17.14
N LYS A 8 7.94 -10.74 16.33
CA LYS A 8 8.96 -9.70 16.17
C LYS A 8 8.46 -8.49 15.40
N ARG A 9 7.62 -8.70 14.37
CA ARG A 9 6.99 -7.61 13.60
C ARG A 9 5.97 -6.85 14.43
N PHE A 10 5.19 -7.54 15.28
CA PHE A 10 4.30 -6.89 16.25
C PHE A 10 5.07 -6.05 17.27
N ALA A 11 6.19 -6.53 17.78
CA ALA A 11 7.02 -5.80 18.72
C ALA A 11 7.59 -4.51 18.09
N ILE A 12 8.08 -4.59 16.87
CA ILE A 12 8.57 -3.42 16.12
C ILE A 12 7.44 -2.43 15.85
N PHE A 13 6.25 -2.92 15.52
CA PHE A 13 5.07 -2.10 15.29
C PHE A 13 4.63 -1.33 16.54
N PHE A 14 4.55 -2.00 17.71
CA PHE A 14 4.21 -1.33 18.96
C PHE A 14 5.30 -0.36 19.43
N LEU A 15 6.56 -0.63 19.12
CA LEU A 15 7.67 0.29 19.38
C LEU A 15 7.57 1.56 18.51
N LEU A 16 7.22 1.43 17.24
CA LEU A 16 7.00 2.54 16.32
C LEU A 16 5.73 3.34 16.70
N LEU A 17 4.66 2.67 17.13
CA LEU A 17 3.44 3.33 17.61
C LEU A 17 3.67 4.08 18.93
N GLY A 18 4.42 3.49 19.85
CA GLY A 18 4.78 4.10 21.13
C GLY A 18 5.65 5.34 20.97
N THR A 19 6.59 5.32 20.04
CA THR A 19 7.44 6.49 19.75
C THR A 19 6.66 7.59 19.02
N ALA A 20 5.74 7.25 18.11
CA ALA A 20 4.90 8.21 17.41
C ALA A 20 3.89 8.89 18.35
N SER A 21 3.30 8.17 19.32
CA SER A 21 2.33 8.74 20.27
C SER A 21 2.99 9.61 21.33
N SER A 22 4.17 9.25 21.83
CA SER A 22 4.93 10.10 22.77
C SER A 22 5.33 11.43 22.15
N PHE A 23 5.53 11.43 20.84
CA PHE A 23 5.95 12.60 20.09
C PHE A 23 4.79 13.57 19.79
N LEU A 24 3.57 13.05 19.58
CA LEU A 24 2.36 13.86 19.40
C LEU A 24 1.90 14.54 20.68
N LEU A 25 2.21 13.96 21.85
CA LEU A 25 1.87 14.52 23.16
C LEU A 25 2.88 15.53 23.70
N GLY A 26 4.10 15.59 23.10
CA GLY A 26 5.18 16.50 23.52
C GLY A 26 5.32 17.79 22.70
N ALA A 27 4.46 18.01 21.70
CA ALA A 27 4.59 19.12 20.75
C ALA A 27 3.87 20.41 21.17
N ASP A 28 3.90 20.74 22.46
CA ASP A 28 3.47 22.05 22.95
C ASP A 28 4.69 22.98 23.08
N THR A 29 5.37 23.26 21.97
CA THR A 29 6.44 24.25 21.91
C THR A 29 6.05 25.39 20.96
N LYS A 30 5.90 26.56 21.58
CA LYS A 30 5.69 27.87 20.96
C LYS A 30 6.88 28.37 20.14
N ASP A 31 7.45 27.58 19.24
CA ASP A 31 8.47 28.05 18.33
C ASP A 31 8.07 27.75 16.89
N SER A 32 7.88 28.81 16.12
CA SER A 32 7.46 28.84 14.72
C SER A 32 8.54 28.37 13.74
N SER A 33 9.59 27.74 14.18
CA SER A 33 10.54 27.04 13.31
C SER A 33 9.98 25.66 12.98
N ILE A 34 9.64 25.46 11.71
CA ILE A 34 9.25 24.15 11.17
C ILE A 34 10.38 23.18 11.49
N SER A 35 10.19 22.30 12.49
CA SER A 35 11.20 21.33 12.84
C SER A 35 11.28 20.29 11.74
N LEU A 36 12.31 20.37 10.91
CA LEU A 36 12.58 19.40 9.83
C LEU A 36 12.62 17.96 10.36
N PHE A 37 13.04 17.79 11.59
CA PHE A 37 13.04 16.49 12.27
C PHE A 37 11.61 15.96 12.49
N LEU A 38 10.67 16.81 12.90
CA LEU A 38 9.25 16.43 13.08
C LEU A 38 8.61 16.03 11.76
N ILE A 39 8.89 16.79 10.71
CA ILE A 39 8.39 16.50 9.37
C ILE A 39 8.97 15.18 8.87
N ALA A 40 10.28 14.98 8.97
CA ALA A 40 10.92 13.75 8.55
C ALA A 40 10.35 12.53 9.30
N THR A 41 10.24 12.60 10.63
CA THR A 41 9.72 11.49 11.44
C THR A 41 8.24 11.20 11.15
N GLY A 42 7.41 12.23 10.94
CA GLY A 42 6.01 12.06 10.56
C GLY A 42 5.84 11.46 9.16
N LEU A 43 6.63 11.91 8.19
CA LEU A 43 6.61 11.35 6.84
C LEU A 43 7.10 9.91 6.81
N PHE A 44 8.27 9.61 7.36
CA PHE A 44 8.82 8.26 7.37
C PHE A 44 8.01 7.31 8.25
N GLY A 45 7.51 7.78 9.39
CA GLY A 45 6.63 7.01 10.26
C GLY A 45 5.28 6.71 9.61
N GLY A 46 4.64 7.72 9.01
CA GLY A 46 3.40 7.57 8.25
C GLY A 46 3.57 6.64 7.04
N MET A 47 4.67 6.78 6.30
CA MET A 47 5.02 5.91 5.18
C MET A 47 5.25 4.46 5.66
N GLY A 48 5.96 4.27 6.75
CA GLY A 48 6.15 2.94 7.35
C GLY A 48 4.83 2.27 7.72
N MET A 49 3.90 3.01 8.34
CA MET A 49 2.56 2.51 8.67
C MET A 49 1.73 2.21 7.41
N PHE A 50 1.82 3.06 6.38
CA PHE A 50 1.15 2.86 5.10
C PHE A 50 1.64 1.57 4.42
N LEU A 51 2.96 1.40 4.27
CA LEU A 51 3.56 0.23 3.63
C LEU A 51 3.29 -1.06 4.42
N TYR A 52 3.41 -1.01 5.74
CA TYR A 52 3.13 -2.15 6.60
C TYR A 52 1.65 -2.54 6.59
N GLY A 53 0.75 -1.56 6.60
CA GLY A 53 -0.68 -1.76 6.46
C GLY A 53 -1.04 -2.43 5.13
N MET A 54 -0.43 -1.97 4.04
CA MET A 54 -0.61 -2.56 2.71
C MET A 54 -0.10 -4.00 2.63
N GLU A 55 1.08 -4.30 3.21
CA GLU A 55 1.62 -5.67 3.29
C GLU A 55 0.70 -6.59 4.10
N MET A 56 0.26 -6.13 5.28
CA MET A 56 -0.64 -6.89 6.15
C MET A 56 -2.00 -7.17 5.49
N MET A 57 -2.57 -6.19 4.80
CA MET A 57 -3.80 -6.36 4.01
C MET A 57 -3.61 -7.40 2.91
N SER A 58 -2.51 -7.30 2.15
CA SER A 58 -2.16 -8.24 1.09
C SER A 58 -2.00 -9.67 1.62
N ASP A 59 -1.26 -9.84 2.71
CA ASP A 59 -1.03 -11.17 3.30
C ASP A 59 -2.33 -11.79 3.83
N GLY A 60 -3.19 -10.99 4.48
CA GLY A 60 -4.51 -11.45 4.91
C GLY A 60 -5.38 -11.93 3.75
N MET A 61 -5.38 -11.21 2.62
CA MET A 61 -6.11 -11.60 1.41
C MET A 61 -5.52 -12.87 0.78
N LYS A 62 -4.20 -12.99 0.68
CA LYS A 62 -3.52 -14.20 0.16
C LYS A 62 -3.85 -15.43 1.02
N MET A 63 -3.85 -15.30 2.35
CA MET A 63 -4.18 -16.40 3.25
C MET A 63 -5.64 -16.84 3.11
N THR A 64 -6.54 -15.91 2.81
CA THR A 64 -7.98 -16.21 2.63
C THR A 64 -8.27 -16.85 1.27
N ALA A 65 -7.62 -16.41 0.19
CA ALA A 65 -8.00 -16.76 -1.17
C ALA A 65 -6.89 -17.45 -2.01
N GLY A 66 -5.65 -17.51 -1.52
CA GLY A 66 -4.48 -17.84 -2.34
C GLY A 66 -4.52 -19.17 -3.10
N ASN A 67 -5.01 -20.24 -2.47
CA ASN A 67 -5.10 -21.56 -3.13
C ASN A 67 -6.15 -21.57 -4.25
N SER A 68 -7.25 -20.85 -4.06
CA SER A 68 -8.31 -20.76 -5.08
C SER A 68 -7.83 -19.97 -6.31
N MET A 69 -6.99 -18.96 -6.10
CA MET A 69 -6.48 -18.10 -7.18
C MET A 69 -5.57 -18.87 -8.16
N ARG A 70 -4.74 -19.77 -7.66
CA ARG A 70 -3.93 -20.63 -8.51
C ARG A 70 -4.78 -21.52 -9.43
N ASN A 71 -5.79 -22.17 -8.87
CA ASN A 71 -6.71 -23.01 -9.63
C ASN A 71 -7.53 -22.22 -10.68
N ILE A 72 -7.85 -20.97 -10.37
CA ILE A 72 -8.54 -20.07 -11.29
C ILE A 72 -7.64 -19.72 -12.47
N LEU A 73 -6.38 -19.40 -12.24
CA LEU A 73 -5.41 -19.10 -13.30
C LEU A 73 -5.18 -20.30 -14.22
N GLU A 74 -5.07 -21.51 -13.68
CA GLU A 74 -4.85 -22.72 -14.48
C GLU A 74 -6.04 -23.07 -15.39
N LYS A 75 -7.27 -22.83 -14.93
CA LYS A 75 -8.50 -23.32 -15.61
C LYS A 75 -9.17 -22.29 -16.53
N LEU A 76 -9.04 -21.00 -16.28
CA LEU A 76 -9.88 -19.98 -16.91
C LEU A 76 -9.16 -19.07 -17.91
N THR A 77 -7.98 -19.45 -18.39
CA THR A 77 -7.20 -18.62 -19.33
C THR A 77 -7.36 -18.99 -20.80
N SER A 78 -8.38 -19.77 -21.17
CA SER A 78 -8.60 -20.26 -22.54
C SER A 78 -8.91 -19.15 -23.57
N ASN A 79 -9.47 -18.02 -23.15
CA ASN A 79 -9.81 -16.86 -23.99
C ASN A 79 -9.00 -15.64 -23.53
N LYS A 80 -8.50 -14.83 -24.48
CA LYS A 80 -7.70 -13.62 -24.19
C LYS A 80 -8.44 -12.63 -23.29
N PHE A 81 -9.72 -12.37 -23.53
CA PHE A 81 -10.53 -11.47 -22.69
C PHE A 81 -10.75 -12.04 -21.29
N LEU A 82 -11.00 -13.35 -21.22
CA LEU A 82 -11.14 -14.04 -19.95
C LEU A 82 -9.80 -14.04 -19.19
N ALA A 83 -8.67 -14.21 -19.89
CA ALA A 83 -7.35 -14.13 -19.29
C ALA A 83 -7.08 -12.73 -18.66
N VAL A 84 -7.46 -11.65 -19.33
CA VAL A 84 -7.37 -10.29 -18.78
C VAL A 84 -8.22 -10.15 -17.52
N THR A 85 -9.48 -10.58 -17.57
CA THR A 85 -10.39 -10.50 -16.41
C THR A 85 -9.88 -11.31 -15.24
N VAL A 86 -9.41 -12.52 -15.49
CA VAL A 86 -8.83 -13.40 -14.45
C VAL A 86 -7.56 -12.78 -13.87
N GLY A 87 -6.69 -12.23 -14.72
CA GLY A 87 -5.49 -11.51 -14.27
C GLY A 87 -5.81 -10.34 -13.36
N ALA A 88 -6.82 -9.55 -13.72
CA ALA A 88 -7.28 -8.43 -12.91
C ALA A 88 -7.83 -8.90 -11.54
N LEU A 89 -8.72 -9.89 -11.53
CA LEU A 89 -9.31 -10.43 -10.29
C LEU A 89 -8.26 -11.06 -9.38
N VAL A 90 -7.36 -11.87 -9.94
CA VAL A 90 -6.30 -12.51 -9.17
C VAL A 90 -5.37 -11.48 -8.56
N THR A 91 -4.94 -10.49 -9.33
CA THR A 91 -4.05 -9.45 -8.82
C THR A 91 -4.74 -8.52 -7.82
N MET A 92 -6.02 -8.22 -8.02
CA MET A 92 -6.83 -7.50 -7.03
C MET A 92 -6.82 -8.21 -5.67
N VAL A 93 -6.87 -9.54 -5.64
CA VAL A 93 -6.85 -10.34 -4.40
C VAL A 93 -5.43 -10.52 -3.88
N ILE A 94 -4.46 -10.86 -4.73
CA ILE A 94 -3.06 -11.08 -4.34
C ILE A 94 -2.37 -9.76 -3.97
N GLN A 95 -2.85 -8.63 -4.51
CA GLN A 95 -2.29 -7.28 -4.33
C GLN A 95 -0.82 -7.16 -4.79
N SER A 96 -0.41 -8.00 -5.74
CA SER A 96 0.95 -8.00 -6.28
C SER A 96 0.96 -8.49 -7.72
N SER A 97 1.10 -7.56 -8.67
CA SER A 97 1.26 -7.89 -10.10
C SER A 97 2.57 -8.63 -10.37
N SER A 98 3.63 -8.30 -9.64
CA SER A 98 4.91 -9.00 -9.73
C SER A 98 4.79 -10.48 -9.32
N ALA A 99 4.12 -10.78 -8.22
CA ALA A 99 3.87 -12.16 -7.79
C ALA A 99 3.03 -12.92 -8.81
N THR A 100 1.99 -12.28 -9.35
CA THR A 100 1.17 -12.86 -10.42
C THR A 100 2.02 -13.17 -11.66
N THR A 101 2.88 -12.24 -12.08
CA THR A 101 3.75 -12.42 -13.24
C THR A 101 4.76 -13.56 -13.05
N VAL A 102 5.41 -13.65 -11.89
CA VAL A 102 6.35 -14.75 -11.59
C VAL A 102 5.63 -16.11 -11.60
N MET A 103 4.40 -16.17 -11.09
CA MET A 103 3.58 -17.38 -11.14
C MET A 103 3.27 -17.78 -12.60
N LEU A 104 2.94 -16.79 -13.45
CA LEU A 104 2.68 -17.03 -14.89
C LEU A 104 3.92 -17.55 -15.62
N VAL A 105 5.10 -17.01 -15.35
CA VAL A 105 6.36 -17.53 -15.91
C VAL A 105 6.52 -19.01 -15.57
N SER A 106 6.25 -19.39 -14.33
CA SER A 106 6.30 -20.80 -13.90
C SER A 106 5.27 -21.67 -14.64
N PHE A 107 4.05 -21.15 -14.89
CA PHE A 107 3.01 -21.88 -15.61
C PHE A 107 3.32 -22.04 -17.10
N VAL A 108 3.90 -21.02 -17.74
CA VAL A 108 4.36 -21.11 -19.13
C VAL A 108 5.50 -22.13 -19.25
N ASN A 109 6.49 -22.07 -18.35
CA ASN A 109 7.62 -23.00 -18.35
C ASN A 109 7.21 -24.46 -18.11
N SER A 110 6.16 -24.69 -17.33
CA SER A 110 5.60 -26.04 -17.10
C SER A 110 4.62 -26.48 -18.17
N GLY A 111 4.34 -25.67 -19.19
CA GLY A 111 3.39 -25.97 -20.25
C GLY A 111 1.91 -25.94 -19.82
N LEU A 112 1.59 -25.45 -18.64
CA LEU A 112 0.20 -25.32 -18.14
C LEU A 112 -0.61 -24.27 -18.89
N ILE A 113 0.03 -23.20 -19.33
CA ILE A 113 -0.55 -22.14 -20.16
C ILE A 113 0.41 -21.76 -21.27
N ASN A 114 -0.11 -21.23 -22.38
CA ASN A 114 0.72 -20.72 -23.47
C ASN A 114 1.06 -19.23 -23.24
N PHE A 115 2.07 -18.74 -23.97
CA PHE A 115 2.54 -17.36 -23.87
C PHE A 115 1.44 -16.33 -24.16
N SER A 116 0.57 -16.59 -25.14
CA SER A 116 -0.52 -15.66 -25.48
C SER A 116 -1.56 -15.51 -24.34
N GLN A 117 -1.82 -16.61 -23.63
CA GLN A 117 -2.67 -16.57 -22.43
C GLN A 117 -2.01 -15.80 -21.30
N ALA A 118 -0.71 -16.02 -21.08
CA ALA A 118 0.07 -15.30 -20.07
C ALA A 118 0.07 -13.80 -20.32
N LEU A 119 0.21 -13.34 -21.56
CA LEU A 119 0.11 -11.91 -21.92
C LEU A 119 -1.23 -11.31 -21.52
N GLY A 120 -2.34 -12.02 -21.75
CA GLY A 120 -3.66 -11.58 -21.32
C GLY A 120 -3.73 -11.38 -19.80
N VAL A 121 -3.24 -12.35 -19.04
CA VAL A 121 -3.22 -12.27 -17.56
C VAL A 121 -2.30 -11.14 -17.07
N ILE A 122 -1.14 -10.91 -17.73
CA ILE A 122 -0.24 -9.80 -17.38
C ILE A 122 -0.93 -8.44 -17.57
N LEU A 123 -1.60 -8.24 -18.71
CA LEU A 123 -2.39 -7.02 -18.95
C LEU A 123 -3.48 -6.84 -17.87
N GLY A 124 -4.18 -7.93 -17.55
CA GLY A 124 -5.16 -7.95 -16.47
C GLY A 124 -4.56 -7.63 -15.12
N SER A 125 -3.37 -8.15 -14.82
CA SER A 125 -2.71 -7.89 -13.53
C SER A 125 -2.35 -6.42 -13.33
N ASN A 126 -1.99 -5.71 -14.39
CA ASN A 126 -1.78 -4.26 -14.33
C ASN A 126 -3.08 -3.51 -14.02
N ILE A 127 -4.20 -3.94 -14.62
CA ILE A 127 -5.52 -3.39 -14.29
C ILE A 127 -5.88 -3.70 -12.83
N GLY A 128 -5.66 -4.94 -12.37
CA GLY A 128 -5.97 -5.37 -11.00
C GLY A 128 -5.21 -4.59 -9.92
N SER A 129 -3.97 -4.18 -10.20
CA SER A 129 -3.18 -3.37 -9.26
C SER A 129 -3.70 -1.93 -9.12
N THR A 130 -4.46 -1.41 -10.09
CA THR A 130 -5.07 -0.07 -9.98
C THR A 130 -6.21 -0.02 -8.97
N VAL A 131 -6.82 -1.15 -8.64
CA VAL A 131 -7.88 -1.23 -7.62
C VAL A 131 -7.35 -0.77 -6.26
N THR A 132 -6.10 -1.11 -5.92
CA THR A 132 -5.47 -0.62 -4.69
C THR A 132 -5.39 0.91 -4.67
N ALA A 133 -4.95 1.51 -5.77
CA ALA A 133 -4.89 2.97 -5.90
C ALA A 133 -6.29 3.60 -5.79
N GLN A 134 -7.29 2.97 -6.40
CA GLN A 134 -8.68 3.42 -6.32
C GLN A 134 -9.23 3.36 -4.89
N ILE A 135 -8.94 2.29 -4.16
CA ILE A 135 -9.32 2.16 -2.75
C ILE A 135 -8.64 3.25 -1.91
N VAL A 136 -7.35 3.50 -2.16
CA VAL A 136 -6.58 4.54 -1.47
C VAL A 136 -7.13 5.95 -1.74
N ALA A 137 -7.67 6.19 -2.94
CA ALA A 137 -8.28 7.47 -3.31
C ALA A 137 -9.58 7.78 -2.55
N PHE A 138 -10.29 6.77 -2.03
CA PHE A 138 -11.45 7.01 -1.16
C PHE A 138 -10.98 7.56 0.20
N LYS A 139 -11.51 8.72 0.60
CA LYS A 139 -11.18 9.38 1.89
C LYS A 139 -11.82 8.64 3.08
N VAL A 140 -11.30 7.45 3.40
CA VAL A 140 -11.74 6.64 4.56
C VAL A 140 -10.90 6.92 5.81
N THR A 141 -10.05 7.94 5.75
CA THR A 141 -9.09 8.29 6.83
C THR A 141 -9.74 8.53 8.19
N ASP A 142 -10.98 9.03 8.21
CA ASP A 142 -11.70 9.31 9.45
C ASP A 142 -12.14 8.04 10.19
N TYR A 143 -12.29 6.93 9.46
CA TYR A 143 -12.63 5.63 10.02
C TYR A 143 -11.41 4.75 10.30
N ALA A 144 -10.21 5.24 10.05
CA ALA A 144 -8.97 4.46 10.18
C ALA A 144 -8.80 3.83 11.57
N LEU A 145 -9.05 4.58 12.64
CA LEU A 145 -8.94 4.08 14.01
C LEU A 145 -9.98 3.00 14.32
N LEU A 146 -11.19 3.11 13.79
CA LEU A 146 -12.23 2.10 13.97
C LEU A 146 -11.87 0.80 13.24
N LEU A 147 -11.28 0.91 12.03
CA LEU A 147 -10.76 -0.24 11.30
C LEU A 147 -9.59 -0.90 12.04
N ILE A 148 -8.66 -0.10 12.60
CA ILE A 148 -7.56 -0.64 13.41
C ILE A 148 -8.11 -1.40 14.62
N ALA A 149 -9.05 -0.81 15.36
CA ALA A 149 -9.62 -1.42 16.56
C ALA A 149 -10.35 -2.73 16.23
N SER A 150 -11.29 -2.70 15.27
CA SER A 150 -12.07 -3.88 14.88
C SER A 150 -11.20 -4.96 14.27
N GLY A 151 -10.28 -4.61 13.38
CA GLY A 151 -9.34 -5.55 12.78
C GLY A 151 -8.40 -6.19 13.79
N SER A 152 -7.89 -5.41 14.77
CA SER A 152 -7.06 -5.93 15.86
C SER A 152 -7.81 -6.93 16.73
N ILE A 153 -9.05 -6.63 17.11
CA ILE A 153 -9.87 -7.55 17.90
C ILE A 153 -10.07 -8.87 17.13
N MET A 154 -10.42 -8.80 15.84
CA MET A 154 -10.60 -10.00 15.02
C MET A 154 -9.30 -10.79 14.85
N ALA A 155 -8.17 -10.11 14.62
CA ALA A 155 -6.87 -10.74 14.38
C ALA A 155 -6.29 -11.40 15.66
N LEU A 156 -6.50 -10.80 16.83
CA LEU A 156 -5.90 -11.25 18.10
C LEU A 156 -6.78 -12.27 18.84
N PHE A 157 -8.09 -12.06 18.85
CA PHE A 157 -9.00 -12.85 19.69
C PHE A 157 -9.74 -13.96 18.95
N SER A 158 -9.73 -13.96 17.60
CA SER A 158 -10.38 -15.03 16.85
C SER A 158 -9.59 -16.35 16.91
N LYS A 159 -10.32 -17.44 17.15
CA LYS A 159 -9.80 -18.82 17.09
C LYS A 159 -9.90 -19.42 15.68
N LYS A 160 -10.69 -18.83 14.78
CA LYS A 160 -10.90 -19.31 13.42
C LYS A 160 -9.93 -18.59 12.48
N ASP A 161 -9.11 -19.31 11.73
CA ASP A 161 -8.10 -18.75 10.82
C ASP A 161 -8.71 -17.80 9.78
N ASN A 162 -9.85 -18.12 9.21
CA ASN A 162 -10.51 -17.24 8.24
C ASN A 162 -10.89 -15.89 8.84
N ILE A 163 -11.43 -15.86 10.07
CA ILE A 163 -11.80 -14.60 10.74
C ILE A 163 -10.53 -13.82 11.11
N LYS A 164 -9.50 -14.51 11.55
CA LYS A 164 -8.20 -13.92 11.86
C LYS A 164 -7.58 -13.27 10.60
N ASN A 165 -7.63 -13.96 9.47
CA ASN A 165 -7.10 -13.45 8.20
C ASN A 165 -7.89 -12.21 7.71
N ILE A 166 -9.22 -12.23 7.82
CA ILE A 166 -10.05 -11.04 7.56
C ILE A 166 -9.71 -9.92 8.54
N GLY A 167 -9.46 -10.23 9.81
CA GLY A 167 -8.97 -9.28 10.80
C GLY A 167 -7.68 -8.60 10.37
N PHE A 168 -6.72 -9.34 9.79
CA PHE A 168 -5.49 -8.75 9.23
C PHE A 168 -5.76 -7.86 8.02
N VAL A 169 -6.73 -8.20 7.17
CA VAL A 169 -7.13 -7.33 6.05
C VAL A 169 -7.68 -6.00 6.56
N ILE A 170 -8.61 -6.04 7.52
CA ILE A 170 -9.25 -4.84 8.08
C ILE A 170 -8.22 -3.99 8.86
N LEU A 171 -7.37 -4.62 9.66
CA LEU A 171 -6.31 -3.95 10.41
C LEU A 171 -5.30 -3.29 9.45
N GLY A 172 -4.85 -4.02 8.42
CA GLY A 172 -3.94 -3.49 7.42
C GLY A 172 -4.52 -2.29 6.68
N PHE A 173 -5.81 -2.35 6.35
CA PHE A 173 -6.55 -1.26 5.73
C PHE A 173 -6.59 -0.02 6.65
N GLY A 174 -6.88 -0.22 7.93
CA GLY A 174 -6.86 0.86 8.92
C GLY A 174 -5.49 1.50 9.07
N LEU A 175 -4.43 0.70 9.14
CA LEU A 175 -3.04 1.20 9.23
C LEU A 175 -2.63 1.98 7.99
N LEU A 176 -3.01 1.52 6.79
CA LEU A 176 -2.77 2.19 5.52
C LEU A 176 -3.36 3.60 5.56
N PHE A 177 -4.65 3.75 5.89
CA PHE A 177 -5.30 5.06 5.95
C PHE A 177 -4.77 5.94 7.07
N TYR A 178 -4.43 5.36 8.21
CA TYR A 178 -3.86 6.12 9.32
C TYR A 178 -2.45 6.65 8.98
N GLY A 179 -1.62 5.84 8.32
CA GLY A 179 -0.34 6.26 7.79
C GLY A 179 -0.46 7.41 6.79
N MET A 180 -1.43 7.33 5.87
CA MET A 180 -1.75 8.43 4.94
C MET A 180 -2.15 9.71 5.67
N LYS A 181 -2.99 9.60 6.70
CA LYS A 181 -3.41 10.74 7.52
C LYS A 181 -2.20 11.40 8.19
N ILE A 182 -1.32 10.63 8.81
CA ILE A 182 -0.09 11.14 9.43
C ILE A 182 0.77 11.88 8.40
N MET A 183 1.02 11.29 7.22
CA MET A 183 1.77 11.95 6.15
C MET A 183 1.13 13.26 5.73
N SER A 184 -0.18 13.26 5.46
CA SER A 184 -0.91 14.46 5.04
C SER A 184 -0.89 15.55 6.11
N ASP A 185 -1.10 15.21 7.37
CA ASP A 185 -1.09 16.17 8.48
C ASP A 185 0.31 16.77 8.69
N THR A 186 1.35 15.95 8.58
CA THR A 186 2.75 16.36 8.69
C THR A 186 3.18 17.34 7.58
N MET A 187 2.58 17.22 6.38
CA MET A 187 2.88 18.09 5.25
C MET A 187 2.17 19.45 5.31
N LYS A 188 1.16 19.62 6.16
CA LYS A 188 0.40 20.89 6.26
C LYS A 188 1.27 22.13 6.49
N PRO A 189 2.27 22.12 7.41
CA PRO A 189 3.11 23.29 7.64
C PRO A 189 3.97 23.67 6.42
N LEU A 190 4.39 22.69 5.62
CA LEU A 190 5.23 22.91 4.44
C LEU A 190 4.50 23.57 3.27
N ARG A 191 3.17 23.48 3.22
CA ARG A 191 2.37 24.08 2.14
C ARG A 191 2.49 25.60 2.06
N SER A 192 2.75 26.25 3.18
CA SER A 192 2.96 27.70 3.25
C SER A 192 4.43 28.12 3.10
N ASP A 193 5.36 27.17 2.97
CA ASP A 193 6.79 27.45 2.82
C ASP A 193 7.12 27.74 1.35
N PRO A 194 7.65 28.95 1.02
CA PRO A 194 7.98 29.33 -0.35
C PRO A 194 9.06 28.42 -0.99
N THR A 195 10.03 27.96 -0.20
CA THR A 195 11.12 27.12 -0.67
C THR A 195 10.59 25.75 -1.08
N PHE A 196 9.70 25.19 -0.27
CA PHE A 196 9.04 23.93 -0.56
C PHE A 196 8.19 24.01 -1.82
N ASN A 197 7.40 25.09 -1.97
CA ASN A 197 6.59 25.32 -3.16
C ASN A 197 7.45 25.47 -4.42
N ALA A 198 8.60 26.12 -4.34
CA ALA A 198 9.53 26.24 -5.48
C ALA A 198 10.11 24.88 -5.91
N ILE A 199 10.36 23.97 -4.95
CA ILE A 199 10.79 22.60 -5.26
C ILE A 199 9.66 21.83 -5.94
N LEU A 200 8.43 21.94 -5.43
CA LEU A 200 7.28 21.25 -6.01
C LEU A 200 6.97 21.70 -7.44
N THR A 201 7.06 23.00 -7.73
CA THR A 201 6.90 23.53 -9.08
C THR A 201 7.93 23.00 -10.07
N SER A 202 9.10 22.55 -9.60
CA SER A 202 10.09 21.91 -10.48
C SER A 202 9.62 20.54 -11.01
N PHE A 203 8.73 19.86 -10.30
CA PHE A 203 8.12 18.59 -10.75
C PHE A 203 7.00 18.75 -11.77
N GLU A 204 6.59 19.98 -12.09
CA GLU A 204 5.72 20.26 -13.24
C GLU A 204 6.42 19.93 -14.56
N ASN A 205 7.75 19.80 -14.56
CA ASN A 205 8.46 19.22 -15.70
C ASN A 205 8.21 17.71 -15.77
N PRO A 206 7.52 17.20 -16.82
CA PRO A 206 7.13 15.80 -16.90
C PRO A 206 8.29 14.81 -16.84
N LEU A 207 9.48 15.20 -17.36
CA LEU A 207 10.67 14.35 -17.32
C LEU A 207 11.19 14.15 -15.90
N LEU A 208 11.17 15.18 -15.07
CA LEU A 208 11.58 15.10 -13.68
C LEU A 208 10.57 14.29 -12.85
N GLY A 209 9.28 14.49 -13.08
CA GLY A 209 8.23 13.69 -12.45
C GLY A 209 8.35 12.20 -12.78
N ILE A 210 8.52 11.86 -14.05
CA ILE A 210 8.72 10.47 -14.50
C ILE A 210 9.98 9.86 -13.85
N LEU A 211 11.10 10.58 -13.86
CA LEU A 211 12.36 10.11 -13.30
C LEU A 211 12.24 9.89 -11.78
N ALA A 212 11.66 10.84 -11.07
CA ALA A 212 11.42 10.73 -9.62
C ALA A 212 10.53 9.52 -9.28
N GLY A 213 9.40 9.35 -9.99
CA GLY A 213 8.51 8.21 -9.82
C GLY A 213 9.19 6.88 -10.14
N ALA A 214 10.00 6.82 -11.20
CA ALA A 214 10.73 5.62 -11.57
C ALA A 214 11.80 5.23 -10.52
N VAL A 215 12.60 6.19 -10.07
CA VAL A 215 13.61 5.97 -9.02
C VAL A 215 12.96 5.55 -7.71
N PHE A 216 11.90 6.24 -7.30
CA PHE A 216 11.19 5.90 -6.07
C PHE A 216 10.57 4.50 -6.15
N THR A 217 9.92 4.16 -7.27
CA THR A 217 9.34 2.82 -7.48
C THR A 217 10.43 1.75 -7.50
N ALA A 218 11.60 2.01 -8.08
CA ALA A 218 12.72 1.09 -8.09
C ALA A 218 13.26 0.81 -6.67
N LEU A 219 13.26 1.81 -5.80
CA LEU A 219 13.65 1.66 -4.38
C LEU A 219 12.59 0.90 -3.56
N VAL A 220 11.32 1.27 -3.71
CA VAL A 220 10.21 0.68 -2.93
C VAL A 220 9.79 -0.68 -3.48
N GLN A 221 10.12 -0.99 -4.75
CA GLN A 221 9.72 -2.21 -5.47
C GLN A 221 8.20 -2.42 -5.56
N SER A 222 7.43 -1.34 -5.47
CA SER A 222 5.95 -1.37 -5.52
C SER A 222 5.39 -0.11 -6.17
N SER A 223 4.87 -0.25 -7.38
CA SER A 223 4.19 0.86 -8.09
C SER A 223 2.90 1.28 -7.38
N SER A 224 2.17 0.34 -6.78
CA SER A 224 0.96 0.65 -6.02
C SER A 224 1.26 1.48 -4.78
N ALA A 225 2.39 1.20 -4.09
CA ALA A 225 2.86 1.99 -2.96
C ALA A 225 3.24 3.42 -3.40
N THR A 226 4.00 3.54 -4.49
CA THR A 226 4.37 4.83 -5.08
C THR A 226 3.13 5.65 -5.42
N THR A 227 2.18 5.06 -6.14
CA THR A 227 0.91 5.70 -6.51
C THR A 227 0.12 6.13 -5.27
N GLY A 228 0.06 5.28 -4.23
CA GLY A 228 -0.63 5.61 -2.98
C GLY A 228 -0.01 6.82 -2.26
N ILE A 229 1.31 6.93 -2.26
CA ILE A 229 2.02 8.08 -1.69
C ILE A 229 1.75 9.34 -2.51
N VAL A 230 1.80 9.26 -3.85
CA VAL A 230 1.48 10.37 -4.75
C VAL A 230 0.04 10.85 -4.52
N ILE A 231 -0.93 9.93 -4.43
CA ILE A 231 -2.34 10.25 -4.11
C ILE A 231 -2.44 10.96 -2.76
N THR A 232 -1.67 10.51 -1.76
CA THR A 232 -1.66 11.14 -0.42
C THR A 232 -1.15 12.56 -0.47
N LEU A 233 -0.05 12.81 -1.18
CA LEU A 233 0.54 14.14 -1.36
C LEU A 233 -0.39 15.06 -2.16
N ALA A 234 -1.01 14.55 -3.23
CA ALA A 234 -1.98 15.29 -4.04
C ALA A 234 -3.25 15.63 -3.23
N SER A 235 -3.83 14.64 -2.53
CA SER A 235 -4.99 14.86 -1.65
C SER A 235 -4.69 15.82 -0.52
N GLY A 236 -3.44 15.82 -0.08
CA GLY A 236 -2.89 16.76 0.88
C GLY A 236 -2.66 18.16 0.28
N GLY A 237 -2.83 18.40 -1.02
CA GLY A 237 -2.57 19.67 -1.68
C GLY A 237 -1.08 20.04 -1.75
N SER A 238 -0.19 19.05 -1.63
CA SER A 238 1.26 19.24 -1.69
C SER A 238 1.81 19.15 -3.12
N ILE A 239 1.09 18.50 -4.03
CA ILE A 239 1.41 18.43 -5.47
C ILE A 239 0.16 18.68 -6.29
N THR A 240 0.33 19.22 -7.50
CA THR A 240 -0.76 19.42 -8.46
C THR A 240 -1.04 18.14 -9.26
N LEU A 241 -2.13 18.12 -10.02
CA LEU A 241 -2.43 17.00 -10.93
C LEU A 241 -1.47 16.97 -12.16
N GLU A 242 -0.76 18.05 -12.40
CA GLU A 242 0.18 18.18 -13.53
C GLU A 242 1.58 17.67 -13.17
N ALA A 243 1.91 17.64 -11.88
CA ALA A 243 3.17 17.09 -11.35
C ALA A 243 3.08 15.59 -11.06
#